data_f6b647844e8d395a163aceffa304f250
#
_entry.id   f6b647844e8d395a163aceffa304f250
#
_cell.length_a   1.000
_cell.length_b   1.000
_cell.length_c   1.000
_cell.angle_alpha   90.00
_cell.angle_beta   90.00
_cell.angle_gamma   90.00
#
_symmetry.space_group_name_H-M   'P 1'
#
loop_
_entity.id
_entity.type
_entity.pdbx_description
1 polymer ?
#
loop_
_entity_poly.entity_id
_entity_poly.type
_entity_poly.pdbx_seq_one_letter_code
_entity_poly.pdbx_strand_id
1 'polypeptide(L)'
;QYAHGNEPGHGTIFLYNYMREPWRTQELCDSILYGLYYAGPNGLSGNEDCGQMSAWYLLNAMGFYQFCPGRPVYTISRPIFGEVSISLPNNRQFTVRTIGNSRQNKYIRRVRLNGVALTTPFFTHEQLMEGGVLEIEMSATPTKWGTDAKPVKLYMPKRPIKPIKPIKPIKPARNR
;
A
#
# COMPACT_ATOMS: atom_id res chain seq x y z
N GLN A 1 -10.71 -11.82 -14.15
CA GLN A 1 -10.44 -12.67 -12.98
C GLN A 1 -9.19 -12.18 -12.27
N TYR A 2 -9.25 -11.98 -10.94
CA TYR A 2 -8.09 -11.60 -10.14
C TYR A 2 -7.22 -12.83 -9.87
N ALA A 3 -5.93 -12.74 -10.14
CA ALA A 3 -4.95 -13.77 -9.84
C ALA A 3 -3.84 -13.16 -8.97
N HIS A 4 -3.85 -13.47 -7.66
CA HIS A 4 -2.92 -12.84 -6.72
C HIS A 4 -1.47 -13.28 -6.92
N GLY A 5 -1.24 -14.49 -7.39
CA GLY A 5 0.09 -15.01 -7.72
C GLY A 5 0.72 -14.39 -8.97
N ASN A 6 0.15 -13.32 -9.53
CA ASN A 6 0.68 -12.58 -10.66
C ASN A 6 0.75 -11.10 -10.32
N GLU A 7 1.97 -10.55 -10.15
CA GLU A 7 2.26 -9.24 -9.57
C GLU A 7 1.59 -8.06 -10.29
N PRO A 8 1.41 -8.05 -11.62
CA PRO A 8 0.64 -6.99 -12.27
C PRO A 8 -0.77 -6.82 -11.72
N GLY A 9 -1.34 -7.89 -11.11
CA GLY A 9 -2.63 -7.86 -10.43
C GLY A 9 -2.61 -7.17 -9.05
N HIS A 10 -1.46 -7.05 -8.39
CA HIS A 10 -1.33 -6.59 -7.00
C HIS A 10 -1.90 -5.20 -6.74
N GLY A 11 -1.89 -4.33 -7.77
CA GLY A 11 -2.46 -3.00 -7.70
C GLY A 11 -3.98 -2.93 -7.89
N THR A 12 -4.59 -3.95 -8.45
CA THR A 12 -5.98 -3.89 -8.96
C THR A 12 -7.00 -3.58 -7.87
N ILE A 13 -6.85 -4.17 -6.68
CA ILE A 13 -7.79 -3.95 -5.57
C ILE A 13 -7.79 -2.52 -5.05
N PHE A 14 -6.72 -1.77 -5.24
CA PHE A 14 -6.61 -0.38 -4.78
C PHE A 14 -7.28 0.62 -5.73
N LEU A 15 -7.68 0.19 -6.93
CA LEU A 15 -8.45 1.04 -7.86
C LEU A 15 -9.78 1.49 -7.25
N TYR A 16 -10.37 0.70 -6.35
CA TYR A 16 -11.58 1.09 -5.65
C TYR A 16 -11.39 2.33 -4.77
N ASN A 17 -10.19 2.58 -4.24
CA ASN A 17 -9.89 3.83 -3.52
C ASN A 17 -9.99 5.06 -4.46
N TYR A 18 -9.66 4.89 -5.74
CA TYR A 18 -9.80 5.94 -6.76
C TYR A 18 -11.23 6.07 -7.31
N MET A 19 -12.01 4.98 -7.21
CA MET A 19 -13.41 4.93 -7.63
C MET A 19 -14.40 5.37 -6.55
N ARG A 20 -13.89 5.91 -5.42
CA ARG A 20 -14.69 6.34 -4.26
C ARG A 20 -15.43 5.21 -3.53
N GLU A 21 -14.89 4.00 -3.63
CA GLU A 21 -15.40 2.80 -2.97
C GLU A 21 -14.32 2.14 -2.08
N PRO A 22 -13.65 2.87 -1.16
CA PRO A 22 -12.53 2.35 -0.38
C PRO A 22 -12.89 1.12 0.47
N TRP A 23 -14.16 0.98 0.85
CA TRP A 23 -14.64 -0.19 1.57
C TRP A 23 -14.45 -1.49 0.78
N ARG A 24 -14.51 -1.46 -0.56
CA ARG A 24 -14.22 -2.63 -1.41
C ARG A 24 -12.74 -3.01 -1.39
N THR A 25 -11.85 -2.02 -1.38
CA THR A 25 -10.42 -2.28 -1.17
C THR A 25 -10.19 -3.03 0.14
N GLN A 26 -10.86 -2.60 1.22
CA GLN A 26 -10.73 -3.22 2.54
C GLN A 26 -11.26 -4.66 2.56
N GLU A 27 -12.39 -4.94 1.93
CA GLU A 27 -12.94 -6.30 1.78
C GLU A 27 -12.02 -7.23 1.01
N LEU A 28 -11.53 -6.78 -0.14
CA LEU A 28 -10.65 -7.58 -0.99
C LEU A 28 -9.30 -7.80 -0.32
N CYS A 29 -8.75 -6.77 0.33
CA CYS A 29 -7.52 -6.88 1.10
C CYS A 29 -7.66 -7.89 2.24
N ASP A 30 -8.75 -7.83 3.02
CA ASP A 30 -9.06 -8.80 4.08
C ASP A 30 -9.14 -10.23 3.52
N SER A 31 -9.86 -10.41 2.42
CA SER A 31 -10.02 -11.72 1.78
C SER A 31 -8.71 -12.32 1.29
N ILE A 32 -7.82 -11.49 0.74
CA ILE A 32 -6.50 -11.91 0.27
C ILE A 32 -5.58 -12.23 1.43
N LEU A 33 -5.46 -11.32 2.42
CA LEU A 33 -4.56 -11.48 3.56
C LEU A 33 -4.83 -12.76 4.35
N TYR A 34 -6.10 -13.13 4.49
CA TYR A 34 -6.47 -14.30 5.27
C TYR A 34 -6.83 -15.54 4.46
N GLY A 35 -7.09 -15.40 3.18
CA GLY A 35 -7.49 -16.51 2.31
C GLY A 35 -6.36 -17.06 1.44
N LEU A 36 -5.34 -16.24 1.12
CA LEU A 36 -4.29 -16.62 0.19
C LEU A 36 -2.88 -16.69 0.83
N TYR A 37 -2.76 -16.32 2.12
CA TYR A 37 -1.52 -16.43 2.88
C TYR A 37 -1.75 -17.24 4.15
N TYR A 38 -0.80 -18.12 4.47
CA TYR A 38 -0.82 -18.89 5.70
C TYR A 38 0.60 -19.29 6.13
N ALA A 39 0.75 -19.69 7.40
CA ALA A 39 2.03 -20.15 7.93
C ALA A 39 2.33 -21.57 7.43
N GLY A 40 3.31 -21.72 6.55
CA GLY A 40 3.72 -23.00 6.01
C GLY A 40 4.58 -22.89 4.76
N PRO A 41 5.19 -23.98 4.29
CA PRO A 41 6.08 -23.98 3.13
C PRO A 41 5.40 -23.48 1.83
N ASN A 42 4.09 -23.71 1.70
CA ASN A 42 3.29 -23.30 0.54
C ASN A 42 2.38 -22.13 0.87
N GLY A 43 2.75 -21.28 1.84
CA GLY A 43 1.93 -20.19 2.37
C GLY A 43 1.75 -18.99 1.47
N LEU A 44 2.29 -19.04 0.25
CA LEU A 44 2.15 -18.00 -0.77
C LEU A 44 1.28 -18.48 -1.92
N SER A 45 0.57 -17.56 -2.56
CA SER A 45 -0.24 -17.82 -3.76
C SER A 45 0.62 -17.68 -5.01
N GLY A 46 1.46 -18.65 -5.32
CA GLY A 46 2.42 -18.63 -6.42
C GLY A 46 3.87 -18.51 -5.94
N ASN A 47 4.75 -18.03 -6.82
CA ASN A 47 6.17 -17.82 -6.50
C ASN A 47 6.35 -16.58 -5.63
N GLU A 48 7.48 -16.50 -4.91
CA GLU A 48 7.84 -15.34 -4.07
C GLU A 48 8.19 -14.10 -4.91
N ASP A 49 8.80 -14.31 -6.07
CA ASP A 49 9.20 -13.30 -7.04
C ASP A 49 10.04 -12.16 -6.43
N CYS A 50 11.22 -12.56 -5.95
CA CYS A 50 12.21 -11.66 -5.35
C CYS A 50 11.69 -10.87 -4.14
N GLY A 51 10.76 -11.44 -3.37
CA GLY A 51 10.19 -10.83 -2.17
C GLY A 51 8.92 -10.00 -2.39
N GLN A 52 8.40 -9.94 -3.61
CA GLN A 52 7.22 -9.13 -3.92
C GLN A 52 5.97 -9.64 -3.20
N MET A 53 5.78 -10.95 -3.10
CA MET A 53 4.62 -11.54 -2.44
C MET A 53 4.62 -11.27 -0.93
N SER A 54 5.77 -11.47 -0.27
CA SER A 54 5.93 -11.15 1.16
C SER A 54 5.84 -9.66 1.43
N ALA A 55 6.40 -8.82 0.58
CA ALA A 55 6.31 -7.37 0.70
C ALA A 55 4.85 -6.88 0.57
N TRP A 56 4.09 -7.44 -0.37
CA TRP A 56 2.67 -7.12 -0.52
C TRP A 56 1.88 -7.48 0.74
N TYR A 57 2.09 -8.71 1.27
CA TYR A 57 1.46 -9.14 2.51
C TYR A 57 1.80 -8.21 3.67
N LEU A 58 3.10 -7.99 3.90
CA LEU A 58 3.56 -7.22 5.06
C LEU A 58 3.05 -5.77 5.04
N LEU A 59 3.16 -5.08 3.91
CA LEU A 59 2.70 -3.70 3.78
C LEU A 59 1.18 -3.59 3.99
N ASN A 60 0.40 -4.50 3.39
CA ASN A 60 -1.04 -4.50 3.59
C ASN A 60 -1.45 -4.91 5.01
N ALA A 61 -0.73 -5.83 5.62
CA ALA A 61 -0.92 -6.20 7.02
C ALA A 61 -0.66 -5.03 7.98
N MET A 62 0.27 -4.15 7.64
CA MET A 62 0.50 -2.88 8.35
C MET A 62 -0.59 -1.82 8.06
N GLY A 63 -1.35 -1.96 6.98
CA GLY A 63 -2.50 -1.10 6.66
C GLY A 63 -2.31 -0.13 5.51
N PHE A 64 -1.24 -0.23 4.72
CA PHE A 64 -1.04 0.61 3.54
C PHE A 64 -0.19 -0.08 2.47
N TYR A 65 -0.24 0.41 1.25
CA TYR A 65 0.53 -0.12 0.12
C TYR A 65 0.92 0.98 -0.87
N GLN A 66 2.10 0.87 -1.48
CA GLN A 66 2.50 1.73 -2.59
C GLN A 66 1.95 1.16 -3.90
N PHE A 67 0.74 1.55 -4.25
CA PHE A 67 0.03 1.06 -5.42
C PHE A 67 0.75 1.35 -6.76
N CYS A 68 1.35 2.51 -6.89
CA CYS A 68 1.98 2.95 -8.14
C CYS A 68 3.48 3.21 -7.91
N PRO A 69 4.37 2.31 -8.35
CA PRO A 69 5.81 2.53 -8.28
C PRO A 69 6.22 3.86 -8.93
N GLY A 70 7.18 4.54 -8.32
CA GLY A 70 7.64 5.85 -8.78
C GLY A 70 6.77 7.04 -8.37
N ARG A 71 5.65 6.81 -7.69
CA ARG A 71 4.82 7.85 -7.06
C ARG A 71 4.99 7.78 -5.55
N PRO A 72 5.38 8.87 -4.89
CA PRO A 72 5.60 8.89 -3.43
C PRO A 72 4.26 9.01 -2.67
N VAL A 73 3.31 8.13 -2.97
CA VAL A 73 1.98 8.10 -2.36
C VAL A 73 1.62 6.68 -1.98
N TYR A 74 1.16 6.52 -0.75
CA TYR A 74 0.60 5.27 -0.25
C TYR A 74 -0.92 5.31 -0.28
N THR A 75 -1.51 4.15 -0.49
CA THR A 75 -2.95 3.93 -0.34
C THR A 75 -3.22 3.14 0.93
N ILE A 76 -4.21 3.58 1.71
CA ILE A 76 -4.61 2.89 2.94
C ILE A 76 -5.43 1.66 2.56
N SER A 77 -5.08 0.54 3.19
CA SER A 77 -5.72 -0.76 3.02
C SER A 77 -6.37 -1.23 4.32
N ARG A 78 -6.47 -2.53 4.54
CA ARG A 78 -7.02 -3.14 5.75
C ARG A 78 -5.89 -3.62 6.66
N PRO A 79 -5.55 -2.92 7.76
CA PRO A 79 -4.55 -3.39 8.72
C PRO A 79 -5.04 -4.63 9.47
N ILE A 80 -4.11 -5.56 9.78
CA ILE A 80 -4.43 -6.73 10.61
C ILE A 80 -3.81 -6.66 12.00
N PHE A 81 -2.80 -5.81 12.20
CA PHE A 81 -2.16 -5.63 13.49
C PHE A 81 -2.85 -4.54 14.33
N GLY A 82 -2.77 -4.67 15.65
CA GLY A 82 -3.21 -3.63 16.58
C GLY A 82 -2.33 -2.38 16.52
N GLU A 83 -1.03 -2.60 16.48
CA GLU A 83 -0.03 -1.54 16.36
C GLU A 83 1.21 -2.06 15.62
N VAL A 84 1.79 -1.23 14.78
CA VAL A 84 3.07 -1.46 14.10
C VAL A 84 3.88 -0.17 14.14
N SER A 85 5.15 -0.27 14.51
CA SER A 85 6.08 0.85 14.49
C SER A 85 7.20 0.62 13.50
N ILE A 86 7.47 1.63 12.68
CA ILE A 86 8.50 1.64 11.66
C ILE A 86 9.57 2.64 12.10
N SER A 87 10.79 2.15 12.32
CA SER A 87 11.94 3.01 12.59
C SER A 87 12.39 3.70 11.31
N LEU A 88 12.50 5.01 11.36
CA LEU A 88 12.89 5.86 10.24
C LEU A 88 14.30 6.42 10.44
N PRO A 89 14.97 6.92 9.39
CA PRO A 89 16.19 7.71 9.55
C PRO A 89 16.04 8.86 10.55
N ASN A 90 17.16 9.30 11.15
CA ASN A 90 17.20 10.39 12.13
C ASN A 90 16.41 10.12 13.43
N ASN A 91 16.35 8.84 13.87
CA ASN A 91 15.65 8.42 15.07
C ASN A 91 14.16 8.79 15.12
N ARG A 92 13.54 8.96 13.97
CA ARG A 92 12.09 9.13 13.86
C ARG A 92 11.40 7.77 13.85
N GLN A 93 10.13 7.78 14.17
CA GLN A 93 9.26 6.59 14.15
C GLN A 93 7.93 6.95 13.52
N PHE A 94 7.43 6.07 12.65
CA PHE A 94 6.06 6.12 12.13
C PHE A 94 5.29 4.94 12.67
N THR A 95 4.20 5.19 13.38
CA THR A 95 3.39 4.16 14.02
C THR A 95 2.02 4.09 13.35
N VAL A 96 1.62 2.91 12.92
CA VAL A 96 0.24 2.62 12.53
C VAL A 96 -0.45 2.00 13.73
N ARG A 97 -1.51 2.63 14.24
CA ARG A 97 -2.31 2.17 15.38
C ARG A 97 -3.75 1.97 14.96
N THR A 98 -4.33 0.82 15.34
CA THR A 98 -5.73 0.52 15.05
C THR A 98 -6.57 0.55 16.33
N ILE A 99 -7.82 1.03 16.20
CA ILE A 99 -8.80 1.04 17.27
C ILE A 99 -9.96 0.14 16.86
N GLY A 100 -10.30 -0.84 17.71
CA GLY A 100 -11.40 -1.76 17.47
C GLY A 100 -11.13 -2.77 16.34
N ASN A 101 -9.87 -3.04 16.00
CA ASN A 101 -9.50 -3.99 14.96
C ASN A 101 -9.84 -5.43 15.38
N SER A 102 -10.54 -6.15 14.52
CA SER A 102 -10.87 -7.57 14.69
C SER A 102 -11.19 -8.21 13.34
N ARG A 103 -11.43 -9.53 13.32
CA ARG A 103 -11.90 -10.22 12.10
C ARG A 103 -13.26 -9.71 11.61
N GLN A 104 -14.13 -9.28 12.52
CA GLN A 104 -15.44 -8.71 12.20
C GLN A 104 -15.32 -7.24 11.75
N ASN A 105 -14.45 -6.48 12.41
CA ASN A 105 -14.26 -5.06 12.14
C ASN A 105 -13.19 -4.87 11.06
N LYS A 106 -13.55 -5.10 9.80
CA LYS A 106 -12.62 -5.03 8.67
C LYS A 106 -12.71 -3.72 7.88
N TYR A 107 -13.69 -2.89 8.15
CA TYR A 107 -13.90 -1.61 7.48
C TYR A 107 -13.31 -0.46 8.29
N ILE A 108 -12.89 0.58 7.60
CA ILE A 108 -12.35 1.79 8.23
C ILE A 108 -13.49 2.77 8.49
N ARG A 109 -13.64 3.20 9.73
CA ARG A 109 -14.59 4.23 10.14
C ARG A 109 -14.00 5.62 10.03
N ARG A 110 -12.76 5.78 10.46
CA ARG A 110 -12.06 7.07 10.53
C ARG A 110 -10.55 6.85 10.53
N VAL A 111 -9.84 7.79 9.94
CA VAL A 111 -8.38 7.83 10.00
C VAL A 111 -7.92 9.20 10.48
N ARG A 112 -6.87 9.23 11.28
CA ARG A 112 -6.13 10.43 11.66
C ARG A 112 -4.66 10.24 11.40
N LEU A 113 -4.01 11.27 10.90
CA LEU A 113 -2.57 11.33 10.79
C LEU A 113 -2.09 12.46 11.70
N ASN A 114 -1.28 12.10 12.71
CA ASN A 114 -0.80 13.04 13.73
C ASN A 114 -1.93 13.86 14.38
N GLY A 115 -3.06 13.19 14.71
CA GLY A 115 -4.24 13.81 15.30
C GLY A 115 -5.17 14.54 14.32
N VAL A 116 -4.73 14.84 13.11
CA VAL A 116 -5.52 15.52 12.08
C VAL A 116 -6.34 14.50 11.29
N ALA A 117 -7.63 14.78 11.06
CA ALA A 117 -8.49 13.89 10.30
C ALA A 117 -8.01 13.74 8.85
N LEU A 118 -7.81 12.49 8.43
CA LEU A 118 -7.46 12.12 7.07
C LEU A 118 -8.72 11.56 6.37
N THR A 119 -9.32 12.37 5.52
CA THR A 119 -10.58 12.04 4.82
C THR A 119 -10.38 11.36 3.48
N THR A 120 -9.13 11.17 3.07
CA THR A 120 -8.73 10.49 1.83
C THR A 120 -8.06 9.16 2.15
N PRO A 121 -8.21 8.13 1.31
CA PRO A 121 -7.49 6.87 1.47
C PRO A 121 -6.02 6.94 1.02
N PHE A 122 -5.43 8.14 0.96
CA PHE A 122 -4.07 8.35 0.49
C PHE A 122 -3.28 9.22 1.45
N PHE A 123 -1.98 8.91 1.60
CA PHE A 123 -1.01 9.78 2.26
C PHE A 123 0.34 9.70 1.54
N THR A 124 1.21 10.68 1.75
CA THR A 124 2.46 10.79 0.99
C THR A 124 3.64 10.13 1.72
N HIS A 125 4.69 9.80 0.97
CA HIS A 125 5.95 9.34 1.54
C HIS A 125 6.58 10.41 2.45
N GLU A 126 6.43 11.67 2.11
CA GLU A 126 6.89 12.79 2.94
C GLU A 126 6.21 12.76 4.32
N GLN A 127 4.88 12.61 4.36
CA GLN A 127 4.13 12.46 5.62
C GLN A 127 4.58 11.24 6.44
N LEU A 128 4.91 10.12 5.78
CA LEU A 128 5.47 8.96 6.47
C LEU A 128 6.85 9.31 7.07
N MET A 129 7.72 9.95 6.30
CA MET A 129 9.09 10.29 6.71
C MET A 129 9.15 11.38 7.79
N GLU A 130 8.11 12.18 7.95
CA GLU A 130 7.96 13.10 9.09
C GLU A 130 7.80 12.33 10.41
N GLY A 131 7.34 11.08 10.35
CA GLY A 131 7.06 10.26 11.52
C GLY A 131 5.72 10.60 12.17
N GLY A 132 5.48 10.01 13.34
CA GLY A 132 4.24 10.21 14.10
C GLY A 132 3.29 9.03 14.02
N VAL A 133 1.97 9.26 14.08
CA VAL A 133 0.97 8.22 14.24
C VAL A 133 -0.12 8.31 13.18
N LEU A 134 -0.30 7.21 12.44
CA LEU A 134 -1.47 6.94 11.61
C LEU A 134 -2.46 6.11 12.44
N GLU A 135 -3.50 6.75 12.95
CA GLU A 135 -4.55 6.10 13.74
C GLU A 135 -5.72 5.69 12.83
N ILE A 136 -6.11 4.41 12.87
CA ILE A 136 -7.17 3.84 12.05
C ILE A 136 -8.24 3.24 12.95
N GLU A 137 -9.42 3.84 12.99
CA GLU A 137 -10.60 3.31 13.70
C GLU A 137 -11.39 2.38 12.78
N MET A 138 -11.66 1.16 13.26
CA MET A 138 -12.29 0.10 12.49
C MET A 138 -13.78 -0.02 12.76
N SER A 139 -14.52 -0.67 11.85
CA SER A 139 -15.96 -0.88 11.88
C SER A 139 -16.34 -2.27 11.35
N ALA A 140 -17.44 -2.83 11.83
CA ALA A 140 -17.99 -4.08 11.32
C ALA A 140 -18.75 -3.92 9.99
N THR A 141 -19.15 -2.72 9.64
CA THR A 141 -19.94 -2.42 8.44
C THR A 141 -19.22 -1.40 7.56
N PRO A 142 -19.44 -1.43 6.24
CA PRO A 142 -18.94 -0.42 5.31
C PRO A 142 -19.30 1.00 5.77
N THR A 143 -18.40 1.93 5.57
CA THR A 143 -18.59 3.33 5.95
C THR A 143 -18.43 4.26 4.74
N LYS A 144 -18.71 5.55 4.93
CA LYS A 144 -18.47 6.58 3.92
C LYS A 144 -17.05 7.19 4.00
N TRP A 145 -16.19 6.69 4.86
CA TRP A 145 -14.82 7.21 4.93
C TRP A 145 -14.10 7.07 3.58
N GLY A 146 -13.49 8.15 3.10
CA GLY A 146 -12.73 8.19 1.86
C GLY A 146 -13.56 8.21 0.56
N THR A 147 -14.90 8.21 0.63
CA THR A 147 -15.76 8.23 -0.57
C THR A 147 -15.75 9.59 -1.27
N ASP A 148 -15.48 10.68 -0.57
CA ASP A 148 -15.41 12.04 -1.13
C ASP A 148 -13.97 12.44 -1.51
N ALA A 149 -13.03 11.50 -1.42
CA ALA A 149 -11.65 11.76 -1.71
C ALA A 149 -11.46 12.23 -3.16
N LYS A 150 -10.86 13.40 -3.33
CA LYS A 150 -10.35 13.81 -4.63
C LYS A 150 -9.12 12.96 -4.94
N PRO A 151 -8.99 12.44 -6.17
CA PRO A 151 -7.76 11.73 -6.57
C PRO A 151 -6.54 12.61 -6.26
N VAL A 152 -5.52 12.01 -5.65
CA VAL A 152 -4.26 12.72 -5.44
C VAL A 152 -3.76 13.19 -6.80
N LYS A 153 -3.55 14.50 -6.96
CA LYS A 153 -3.01 15.04 -8.21
C LYS A 153 -1.73 14.30 -8.54
N LEU A 154 -1.66 13.77 -9.76
CA LEU A 154 -0.45 13.16 -10.27
C LEU A 154 0.71 14.15 -10.15
N TYR A 155 1.72 13.82 -9.35
CA TYR A 155 2.96 14.55 -9.37
C TYR A 155 3.59 14.29 -10.73
N MET A 156 3.42 15.22 -11.64
CA MET A 156 4.18 15.25 -12.90
C MET A 156 5.47 16.00 -12.58
N PRO A 157 6.65 15.35 -12.64
CA PRO A 157 7.90 16.06 -12.43
C PRO A 157 7.97 17.22 -13.42
N LYS A 158 8.19 18.43 -12.92
CA LYS A 158 8.31 19.66 -13.73
C LYS A 158 9.54 19.66 -14.64
N ARG A 159 10.40 18.64 -14.56
CA ARG A 159 11.57 18.51 -15.42
C ARG A 159 11.24 17.58 -16.59
N PRO A 160 11.44 18.02 -17.83
CA PRO A 160 11.37 17.12 -18.97
C PRO A 160 12.39 15.99 -18.75
N ILE A 161 11.93 14.75 -18.92
CA ILE A 161 12.82 13.58 -18.92
C ILE A 161 13.82 13.83 -20.06
N LYS A 162 15.10 14.02 -19.70
CA LYS A 162 16.15 14.12 -20.74
C LYS A 162 16.13 12.80 -21.53
N PRO A 163 16.10 12.86 -22.86
CA PRO A 163 16.16 11.64 -23.66
C PRO A 163 17.38 10.81 -23.24
N ILE A 164 17.14 9.53 -22.99
CA ILE A 164 18.22 8.58 -22.70
C ILE A 164 19.09 8.54 -23.95
N LYS A 165 20.37 8.89 -23.80
CA LYS A 165 21.32 8.78 -24.91
C LYS A 165 21.35 7.32 -25.38
N PRO A 166 21.30 7.04 -26.68
CA PRO A 166 21.37 5.67 -27.18
C PRO A 166 22.63 4.98 -26.65
N ILE A 167 22.46 3.79 -26.12
CA ILE A 167 23.58 2.96 -25.66
C ILE A 167 24.43 2.66 -26.90
N LYS A 168 25.71 3.05 -26.85
CA LYS A 168 26.64 2.71 -27.94
C LYS A 168 26.73 1.20 -28.06
N PRO A 169 26.64 0.62 -29.29
CA PRO A 169 26.79 -0.81 -29.47
C PRO A 169 28.12 -1.29 -28.90
N ILE A 170 28.07 -2.37 -28.12
CA ILE A 170 29.27 -3.04 -27.59
C ILE A 170 30.03 -3.59 -28.81
N LYS A 171 31.26 -3.14 -28.99
CA LYS A 171 32.13 -3.71 -30.03
C LYS A 171 32.40 -5.19 -29.70
N PRO A 172 32.25 -6.13 -30.65
CA PRO A 172 32.59 -7.49 -30.40
C PRO A 172 34.07 -7.62 -30.00
N ALA A 173 34.34 -8.49 -29.01
CA ALA A 173 35.70 -8.76 -28.59
C ALA A 173 36.50 -9.29 -29.81
N ARG A 174 37.65 -8.68 -30.09
CA ARG A 174 38.59 -9.22 -31.07
C ARG A 174 39.16 -10.53 -30.50
N ASN A 175 38.81 -11.67 -31.14
CA ASN A 175 39.49 -12.92 -30.88
C ASN A 175 40.98 -12.72 -31.20
N ARG A 176 41.80 -12.96 -30.19
CA ARG A 176 43.26 -13.19 -30.37
C ARG A 176 43.49 -14.65 -30.57
#